data_3f5939004b233f1241d0f684b35feba0
#
_entry.id   3f5939004b233f1241d0f684b35feba0
#
_cell.length_a   1.000
_cell.length_b   1.000
_cell.length_c   1.000
_cell.angle_alpha   90.00
_cell.angle_beta   90.00
_cell.angle_gamma   90.00
#
_symmetry.space_group_name_H-M   'P 1'
#
loop_
_entity.id
_entity.type
_entity.pdbx_description
1 polymer ?
#
loop_
_entity_poly.entity_id
_entity_poly.type
_entity_poly.pdbx_seq_one_letter_code
_entity_poly.pdbx_strand_id
1 'polypeptide(L)'
;MYHVVEDPKYHTTYETGPEYQIIDDNGWPDKLEEWQKTGCDYAMHLPNDQKKLMPVGEWNTSKIIFNKGHVEHWLNGKKILEFEAWSDDWNKKKATGKWKDYPDYGLAKTGHISLQDHGHKAYFKNIKIKELAE
;
A
#
# COMPACT_ATOMS: atom_id res chain seq x y z
N MET A 1 2.09 -5.07 1.22
CA MET A 1 1.95 -5.13 -0.24
C MET A 1 0.94 -6.20 -0.60
N TYR A 2 0.28 -6.08 -1.71
CA TYR A 2 -0.73 -7.03 -2.21
C TYR A 2 -0.49 -7.32 -3.70
N HIS A 3 -1.04 -8.43 -4.21
CA HIS A 3 -0.80 -8.95 -5.56
C HIS A 3 0.69 -9.14 -5.89
N VAL A 4 1.49 -9.49 -4.90
CA VAL A 4 2.92 -9.75 -5.07
C VAL A 4 3.12 -11.03 -5.86
N VAL A 5 3.96 -10.97 -6.88
CA VAL A 5 4.37 -12.14 -7.67
C VAL A 5 5.64 -12.71 -7.08
N GLU A 6 5.62 -14.00 -6.74
CA GLU A 6 6.82 -14.73 -6.33
C GLU A 6 7.46 -15.37 -7.57
N ASP A 7 8.60 -14.83 -7.97
CA ASP A 7 9.40 -15.33 -9.09
C ASP A 7 10.88 -14.98 -8.82
N PRO A 8 11.84 -15.91 -9.09
CA PRO A 8 13.27 -15.67 -8.85
C PRO A 8 13.87 -14.46 -9.56
N LYS A 9 13.21 -13.93 -10.59
CA LYS A 9 13.65 -12.72 -11.30
C LYS A 9 13.45 -11.44 -10.49
N TYR A 10 12.57 -11.45 -9.46
CA TYR A 10 12.32 -10.30 -8.59
C TYR A 10 13.13 -10.41 -7.30
N HIS A 11 13.80 -9.32 -6.94
CA HIS A 11 14.62 -9.26 -5.73
C HIS A 11 13.85 -8.74 -4.53
N THR A 12 12.77 -8.00 -4.79
CA THR A 12 11.94 -7.40 -3.74
C THR A 12 10.46 -7.45 -4.10
N THR A 13 9.61 -7.48 -3.08
CA THR A 13 8.16 -7.60 -3.25
C THR A 13 7.52 -6.37 -3.92
N TYR A 14 8.13 -5.19 -3.77
CA TYR A 14 7.63 -3.96 -4.37
C TYR A 14 7.88 -3.86 -5.89
N GLU A 15 8.67 -4.75 -6.46
CA GLU A 15 8.84 -4.78 -7.94
C GLU A 15 7.54 -5.15 -8.65
N THR A 16 6.63 -5.84 -7.95
CA THR A 16 5.35 -6.28 -8.52
C THR A 16 4.14 -5.83 -7.73
N GLY A 17 4.24 -5.76 -6.39
CA GLY A 17 3.11 -5.54 -5.50
C GLY A 17 2.93 -4.08 -5.08
N PRO A 18 1.76 -3.47 -5.34
CA PRO A 18 1.41 -2.17 -4.77
C PRO A 18 1.46 -2.20 -3.24
N GLU A 19 1.80 -1.06 -2.66
CA GLU A 19 2.07 -0.95 -1.23
C GLU A 19 1.08 -0.04 -0.52
N TYR A 20 0.34 -0.60 0.45
CA TYR A 20 -0.27 0.19 1.52
C TYR A 20 0.83 0.50 2.53
N GLN A 21 1.30 1.74 2.58
CA GLN A 21 2.40 2.13 3.47
C GLN A 21 2.00 2.03 4.94
N ILE A 22 2.88 1.42 5.74
CA ILE A 22 2.78 1.36 7.21
C ILE A 22 4.13 1.80 7.77
N ILE A 23 4.16 2.97 8.41
CA ILE A 23 5.37 3.57 8.96
C ILE A 23 5.00 4.45 10.16
N ASP A 24 5.95 4.79 11.01
CA ASP A 24 5.74 5.85 12.01
C ASP A 24 5.91 7.22 11.37
N ASP A 25 4.81 7.86 11.01
CA ASP A 25 4.80 9.14 10.30
C ASP A 25 5.53 10.27 11.06
N ASN A 26 5.63 10.17 12.38
CA ASN A 26 6.17 11.21 13.24
C ASN A 26 7.52 10.83 13.88
N GLY A 27 7.77 9.55 14.08
CA GLY A 27 8.96 9.04 14.75
C GLY A 27 10.02 8.48 13.80
N TRP A 28 9.76 8.46 12.48
CA TRP A 28 10.76 8.05 11.52
C TRP A 28 11.97 9.00 11.58
N PRO A 29 13.23 8.49 11.59
CA PRO A 29 14.42 9.33 11.78
C PRO A 29 14.62 10.41 10.72
N ASP A 30 14.24 10.11 9.47
CA ASP A 30 14.37 11.02 8.36
C ASP A 30 13.04 11.72 8.06
N LYS A 31 13.11 12.90 7.44
CA LYS A 31 11.90 13.59 6.98
C LYS A 31 11.20 12.75 5.92
N LEU A 32 9.94 12.42 6.19
CA LEU A 32 9.07 11.74 5.23
C LEU A 32 8.37 12.75 4.31
N GLU A 33 8.41 12.49 3.03
CA GLU A 33 7.52 13.14 2.07
C GLU A 33 6.09 12.57 2.22
N GLU A 34 5.08 13.34 1.80
CA GLU A 34 3.67 12.95 1.99
C GLU A 34 3.33 11.58 1.38
N TRP A 35 3.94 11.26 0.23
CA TRP A 35 3.74 9.98 -0.46
C TRP A 35 4.42 8.77 0.21
N GLN A 36 5.23 9.01 1.25
CA GLN A 36 5.91 7.97 2.03
C GLN A 36 5.19 7.64 3.34
N LYS A 37 4.14 8.39 3.69
CA LYS A 37 3.44 8.26 4.96
C LYS A 37 2.41 7.14 4.97
N THR A 38 2.03 6.71 6.17
CA THR A 38 1.04 5.64 6.39
C THR A 38 -0.25 5.87 5.63
N GLY A 39 -0.76 4.81 5.02
CA GLY A 39 -2.02 4.79 4.30
C GLY A 39 -1.92 5.17 2.83
N CYS A 40 -0.79 5.73 2.37
CA CYS A 40 -0.56 5.97 0.96
C CYS A 40 -0.63 4.66 0.15
N ASP A 41 -1.09 4.73 -1.08
CA ASP A 41 -0.63 3.85 -2.16
C ASP A 41 0.73 4.42 -2.57
N TYR A 42 1.79 3.77 -2.09
CA TYR A 42 3.14 4.33 -1.99
C TYR A 42 3.65 4.88 -3.33
N ALA A 43 3.97 6.18 -3.33
CA ALA A 43 4.43 6.93 -4.49
C ALA A 43 3.43 7.01 -5.67
N MET A 44 2.15 6.70 -5.43
CA MET A 44 1.08 6.75 -6.44
C MET A 44 -0.06 7.68 -6.01
N HIS A 45 -0.68 7.41 -4.85
CA HIS A 45 -1.86 8.14 -4.38
C HIS A 45 -1.73 8.53 -2.90
N LEU A 46 -2.21 9.73 -2.57
CA LEU A 46 -2.17 10.28 -1.21
C LEU A 46 -3.50 10.07 -0.49
N PRO A 47 -3.46 9.83 0.84
CA PRO A 47 -4.66 9.83 1.66
C PRO A 47 -5.35 11.20 1.70
N ASN A 48 -6.65 11.18 1.94
CA ASN A 48 -7.45 12.37 2.20
C ASN A 48 -7.34 12.84 3.67
N ASP A 49 -8.07 13.89 4.02
CA ASP A 49 -8.09 14.52 5.35
C ASP A 49 -8.73 13.67 6.46
N GLN A 50 -9.35 12.53 6.12
CA GLN A 50 -9.90 11.59 7.09
C GLN A 50 -8.82 10.71 7.75
N LYS A 51 -7.59 10.77 7.25
CA LYS A 51 -6.46 10.04 7.83
C LYS A 51 -6.18 10.52 9.25
N LYS A 52 -6.31 9.59 10.21
CA LYS A 52 -5.96 9.83 11.63
C LYS A 52 -5.27 8.59 12.18
N LEU A 53 -4.04 8.77 12.66
CA LEU A 53 -3.27 7.73 13.33
C LEU A 53 -3.59 7.73 14.83
N MET A 54 -3.55 6.53 15.42
CA MET A 54 -3.49 6.41 16.86
C MET A 54 -2.11 6.81 17.37
N PRO A 55 -1.98 7.26 18.61
CA PRO A 55 -0.68 7.56 19.22
C PRO A 55 0.30 6.38 19.17
N VAL A 56 1.59 6.68 19.21
CA VAL A 56 2.64 5.64 19.31
C VAL A 56 2.39 4.74 20.51
N GLY A 57 2.50 3.44 20.31
CA GLY A 57 2.18 2.42 21.31
C GLY A 57 0.76 1.89 21.25
N GLU A 58 -0.11 2.51 20.49
CA GLU A 58 -1.47 2.04 20.26
C GLU A 58 -1.62 1.34 18.89
N TRP A 59 -2.62 0.47 18.80
CA TRP A 59 -2.90 -0.26 17.57
C TRP A 59 -3.68 0.59 16.58
N ASN A 60 -3.20 0.60 15.34
CA ASN A 60 -3.95 1.08 14.18
C ASN A 60 -4.60 -0.09 13.45
N THR A 61 -5.80 0.10 12.94
CA THR A 61 -6.49 -0.88 12.10
C THR A 61 -6.40 -0.45 10.65
N SER A 62 -5.84 -1.30 9.80
CA SER A 62 -5.77 -1.09 8.36
C SER A 62 -6.65 -2.09 7.62
N LYS A 63 -7.29 -1.64 6.53
CA LYS A 63 -8.05 -2.51 5.64
C LYS A 63 -7.81 -2.06 4.20
N ILE A 64 -7.59 -3.03 3.33
CA ILE A 64 -7.54 -2.85 1.87
C ILE A 64 -8.76 -3.55 1.30
N ILE A 65 -9.50 -2.89 0.44
CA ILE A 65 -10.50 -3.51 -0.43
C ILE A 65 -9.95 -3.43 -1.85
N PHE A 66 -9.88 -4.56 -2.53
CA PHE A 66 -9.53 -4.63 -3.93
C PHE A 66 -10.65 -5.39 -4.67
N ASN A 67 -11.41 -4.67 -5.49
CA ASN A 67 -12.54 -5.25 -6.20
C ASN A 67 -12.50 -4.87 -7.69
N LYS A 68 -12.11 -5.80 -8.55
CA LYS A 68 -12.10 -5.63 -10.03
C LYS A 68 -11.35 -4.38 -10.51
N GLY A 69 -10.30 -3.96 -9.78
CA GLY A 69 -9.51 -2.76 -10.07
C GLY A 69 -9.85 -1.56 -9.21
N HIS A 70 -11.05 -1.49 -8.63
CA HIS A 70 -11.37 -0.49 -7.62
C HIS A 70 -10.66 -0.82 -6.31
N VAL A 71 -9.86 0.11 -5.79
CA VAL A 71 -9.06 -0.06 -4.59
C VAL A 71 -9.42 0.98 -3.55
N GLU A 72 -9.61 0.53 -2.31
CA GLU A 72 -9.81 1.41 -1.17
C GLU A 72 -8.79 1.11 -0.08
N HIS A 73 -8.21 2.16 0.51
CA HIS A 73 -7.45 2.08 1.74
C HIS A 73 -8.26 2.66 2.90
N TRP A 74 -8.32 1.91 3.98
CA TRP A 74 -9.01 2.29 5.21
C TRP A 74 -8.03 2.30 6.38
N LEU A 75 -8.16 3.30 7.24
CA LEU A 75 -7.38 3.43 8.48
C LEU A 75 -8.33 3.80 9.62
N ASN A 76 -8.26 3.03 10.72
CA ASN A 76 -9.06 3.27 11.92
C ASN A 76 -10.56 3.49 11.63
N GLY A 77 -11.12 2.68 10.72
CA GLY A 77 -12.53 2.71 10.35
C GLY A 77 -12.94 3.82 9.37
N LYS A 78 -11.99 4.59 8.86
CA LYS A 78 -12.25 5.63 7.85
C LYS A 78 -11.63 5.25 6.51
N LYS A 79 -12.37 5.47 5.42
CA LYS A 79 -11.80 5.39 4.06
C LYS A 79 -10.94 6.62 3.83
N ILE A 80 -9.65 6.39 3.67
CA ILE A 80 -8.65 7.46 3.54
C ILE A 80 -8.17 7.66 2.11
N LEU A 81 -8.41 6.66 1.24
CA LEU A 81 -7.94 6.68 -0.14
C LEU A 81 -8.79 5.74 -0.97
N GLU A 82 -9.08 6.13 -2.20
CA GLU A 82 -9.64 5.24 -3.23
C GLU A 82 -9.08 5.60 -4.60
N PHE A 83 -8.92 4.61 -5.46
CA PHE A 83 -8.45 4.79 -6.82
C PHE A 83 -8.83 3.60 -7.70
N GLU A 84 -8.73 3.79 -9.02
CA GLU A 84 -8.92 2.73 -10.01
C GLU A 84 -7.54 2.27 -10.52
N ALA A 85 -7.15 1.06 -10.14
CA ALA A 85 -5.97 0.41 -10.69
C ALA A 85 -6.15 0.23 -12.21
N TRP A 86 -5.04 0.37 -12.92
CA TRP A 86 -4.97 0.23 -14.39
C TRP A 86 -5.76 1.27 -15.20
N SER A 87 -6.32 2.30 -14.56
CA SER A 87 -6.87 3.47 -15.23
C SER A 87 -5.81 4.30 -15.93
N ASP A 88 -6.21 5.25 -16.77
CA ASP A 88 -5.27 6.17 -17.42
C ASP A 88 -4.49 7.01 -16.40
N ASP A 89 -5.13 7.45 -15.31
CA ASP A 89 -4.46 8.17 -14.22
C ASP A 89 -3.42 7.29 -13.52
N TRP A 90 -3.78 6.06 -13.18
CA TRP A 90 -2.88 5.09 -12.57
C TRP A 90 -1.68 4.80 -13.48
N ASN A 91 -1.93 4.52 -14.76
CA ASN A 91 -0.88 4.24 -15.76
C ASN A 91 0.06 5.44 -15.93
N LYS A 92 -0.49 6.65 -15.95
CA LYS A 92 0.30 7.88 -16.04
C LYS A 92 1.19 8.07 -14.81
N LYS A 93 0.66 7.90 -13.59
CA LYS A 93 1.43 7.99 -12.34
C LYS A 93 2.56 6.97 -12.31
N LYS A 94 2.28 5.72 -12.69
CA LYS A 94 3.31 4.67 -12.81
C LYS A 94 4.41 5.09 -13.79
N ALA A 95 4.05 5.52 -14.98
CA ALA A 95 5.01 5.83 -16.06
C ALA A 95 5.86 7.08 -15.78
N THR A 96 5.40 8.01 -14.96
CA THR A 96 6.09 9.28 -14.66
C THR A 96 6.68 9.35 -13.27
N GLY A 97 6.29 8.46 -12.36
CA GLY A 97 6.69 8.44 -10.96
C GLY A 97 7.85 7.49 -10.65
N LYS A 98 7.96 7.13 -9.38
CA LYS A 98 8.98 6.21 -8.86
C LYS A 98 8.98 4.85 -9.58
N TRP A 99 7.80 4.39 -10.00
CA TRP A 99 7.61 3.05 -10.54
C TRP A 99 7.88 2.92 -12.05
N LYS A 100 8.33 4.00 -12.72
CA LYS A 100 8.64 4.00 -14.16
C LYS A 100 9.67 2.95 -14.58
N ASP A 101 10.61 2.63 -13.68
CA ASP A 101 11.70 1.67 -13.93
C ASP A 101 11.32 0.24 -13.46
N TYR A 102 10.08 0.02 -13.01
CA TYR A 102 9.55 -1.26 -12.56
C TYR A 102 8.40 -1.71 -13.49
N PRO A 103 8.71 -2.35 -14.62
CA PRO A 103 7.73 -2.64 -15.66
C PRO A 103 6.55 -3.48 -15.16
N ASP A 104 6.81 -4.41 -14.24
CA ASP A 104 5.81 -5.36 -13.73
C ASP A 104 5.04 -4.84 -12.48
N TYR A 105 5.36 -3.63 -11.99
CA TYR A 105 4.69 -3.05 -10.82
C TYR A 105 3.19 -2.93 -11.04
N GLY A 106 2.43 -3.55 -10.12
CA GLY A 106 0.97 -3.46 -10.06
C GLY A 106 0.21 -4.11 -11.22
N LEU A 107 0.86 -4.88 -12.10
CA LEU A 107 0.20 -5.51 -13.24
C LEU A 107 -0.52 -6.80 -12.89
N ALA A 108 -0.07 -7.51 -11.86
CA ALA A 108 -0.67 -8.77 -11.45
C ALA A 108 -2.07 -8.54 -10.86
N LYS A 109 -3.04 -9.33 -11.31
CA LYS A 109 -4.44 -9.29 -10.82
C LYS A 109 -4.67 -10.26 -9.66
N THR A 110 -3.72 -11.16 -9.43
CA THR A 110 -3.69 -12.11 -8.33
C THR A 110 -2.26 -12.20 -7.81
N GLY A 111 -2.07 -12.66 -6.58
CA GLY A 111 -0.74 -12.80 -6.00
C GLY A 111 -0.79 -12.90 -4.48
N HIS A 112 0.36 -12.80 -3.87
CA HIS A 112 0.52 -12.91 -2.43
C HIS A 112 0.32 -11.58 -1.70
N ILE A 113 0.07 -11.66 -0.40
CA ILE A 113 0.17 -10.54 0.53
C ILE A 113 1.54 -10.64 1.19
N SER A 114 2.29 -9.54 1.18
CA SER A 114 3.59 -9.42 1.82
C SER A 114 3.56 -8.38 2.94
N LEU A 115 4.16 -8.74 4.07
CA LEU A 115 4.44 -7.82 5.17
C LEU A 115 5.92 -7.44 5.08
N GLN A 116 6.20 -6.16 4.96
CA GLN A 116 7.58 -5.67 4.82
C GLN A 116 8.23 -5.45 6.19
N ASP A 117 9.46 -5.91 6.32
CA ASP A 117 10.40 -5.49 7.35
C ASP A 117 11.36 -4.44 6.77
N HIS A 118 11.47 -3.31 7.43
CA HIS A 118 12.35 -2.19 7.03
C HIS A 118 13.50 -1.99 8.03
N GLY A 119 13.91 -3.05 8.74
CA GLY A 119 15.01 -3.02 9.71
C GLY A 119 14.61 -2.52 11.10
N HIS A 120 13.33 -2.21 11.31
CA HIS A 120 12.77 -1.79 12.59
C HIS A 120 11.64 -2.73 13.02
N LYS A 121 11.39 -2.80 14.34
CA LYS A 121 10.32 -3.65 14.86
C LYS A 121 8.95 -3.18 14.36
N ALA A 122 8.23 -4.06 13.69
CA ALA A 122 6.84 -3.90 13.31
C ALA A 122 6.00 -5.03 13.93
N TYR A 123 4.79 -4.71 14.34
CA TYR A 123 3.89 -5.67 14.97
C TYR A 123 2.59 -5.77 14.19
N PHE A 124 2.20 -6.99 13.87
CA PHE A 124 0.95 -7.28 13.17
C PHE A 124 0.13 -8.26 13.99
N LYS A 125 -1.19 -8.09 14.02
CA LYS A 125 -2.12 -9.05 14.63
C LYS A 125 -3.45 -9.08 13.89
N ASN A 126 -4.20 -10.17 14.07
CA ASN A 126 -5.55 -10.31 13.53
C ASN A 126 -5.61 -10.13 12.01
N ILE A 127 -4.59 -10.62 11.29
CA ILE A 127 -4.56 -10.59 9.83
C ILE A 127 -5.69 -11.47 9.30
N LYS A 128 -6.56 -10.89 8.47
CA LYS A 128 -7.73 -11.57 7.90
C LYS A 128 -7.86 -11.25 6.42
N ILE A 129 -8.30 -12.23 5.66
CA ILE A 129 -8.67 -12.10 4.25
C ILE A 129 -10.14 -12.49 4.12
N LYS A 130 -10.86 -11.76 3.28
CA LYS A 130 -12.22 -12.08 2.87
C LYS A 130 -12.33 -11.97 1.36
N GLU A 131 -12.75 -13.06 0.71
CA GLU A 131 -13.14 -13.02 -0.69
C GLU A 131 -14.44 -12.22 -0.82
N LEU A 132 -14.47 -11.35 -1.81
CA LEU A 132 -15.66 -10.58 -2.15
C LEU A 132 -16.54 -11.42 -3.09
N ALA A 133 -17.85 -11.38 -2.87
CA ALA A 133 -18.79 -12.01 -3.79
C ALA A 133 -18.70 -11.33 -5.17
N GLU A 134 -18.86 -12.14 -6.23
CA GLU A 134 -18.93 -11.65 -7.62
C GLU A 134 -20.12 -10.72 -7.86
#